data_c094abde3b40380cd9a67f71cb0cdf1b
#
_entry.id   c094abde3b40380cd9a67f71cb0cdf1b
#
_cell.length_a   1.000
_cell.length_b   1.000
_cell.length_c   1.000
_cell.angle_alpha   90.00
_cell.angle_beta   90.00
_cell.angle_gamma   90.00
#
_symmetry.space_group_name_H-M   'P 1'
#
loop_
_entity.id
_entity.type
_entity.pdbx_description
1 polymer ?
#
loop_
_entity_poly.entity_id
_entity_poly.type
_entity_poly.pdbx_seq_one_letter_code
_entity_poly.pdbx_strand_id
1 'polypeptide(L)'
;MKDPWTRMSADDAAQVIEHNAMVAFSGFTPAGSPKALPAAIARRASELHQAQQPFQIRLLTGASIGAAADDALSEADAISWRAPYQTSGSLRQKINQGQVRFVDLHLSEVAQMVNYGFFGDIDVAVIEASAIASDGRVWLTSGIGNAPTWLLRAKKVIIELNHYHNPRVAELADIVIPGAPPRRNSVPIFHAMDRVGARYVQIDPTKIIAVVDTELPDGGNVLDNANPVCQQIADNVVTFLLEEMARGRIPAEFLPLQSGVGNINNAVMARLGENPDIPSFMMYSEVLQESVRSEE
;
A
#
# COMPACT_ATOMS: atom_id res chain seq x y z
N MET A 1 21.03 21.88 6.56
CA MET A 1 21.90 21.17 5.59
C MET A 1 21.14 21.11 4.28
N LYS A 2 21.84 21.31 3.14
CA LYS A 2 21.20 21.22 1.82
C LYS A 2 20.82 19.75 1.58
N ASP A 3 19.62 19.52 1.11
CA ASP A 3 19.11 18.19 0.70
C ASP A 3 20.10 17.57 -0.30
N PRO A 4 20.63 16.38 -0.09
CA PRO A 4 21.63 15.78 -0.98
C PRO A 4 21.04 15.26 -2.29
N TRP A 5 19.72 15.15 -2.41
CA TRP A 5 19.08 14.57 -3.58
C TRP A 5 18.57 15.59 -4.57
N THR A 6 18.52 15.21 -5.83
CA THR A 6 17.96 16.02 -6.91
C THR A 6 16.44 16.08 -6.77
N ARG A 7 15.91 17.30 -6.58
CA ARG A 7 14.47 17.56 -6.68
C ARG A 7 14.09 17.67 -8.14
N MET A 8 13.04 16.95 -8.53
CA MET A 8 12.56 16.88 -9.91
C MET A 8 11.05 17.06 -9.96
N SER A 9 10.53 17.48 -11.12
CA SER A 9 9.12 17.29 -11.44
C SER A 9 8.81 15.80 -11.63
N ALA A 10 7.53 15.42 -11.54
CA ALA A 10 7.13 14.05 -11.83
C ALA A 10 7.44 13.65 -13.28
N ASP A 11 7.31 14.58 -14.22
CA ASP A 11 7.59 14.34 -15.64
C ASP A 11 9.08 14.13 -15.88
N ASP A 12 9.97 14.91 -15.23
CA ASP A 12 11.42 14.70 -15.30
C ASP A 12 11.83 13.36 -14.64
N ALA A 13 11.24 13.06 -13.50
CA ALA A 13 11.50 11.79 -12.81
C ALA A 13 11.01 10.57 -13.62
N ALA A 14 9.92 10.70 -14.37
CA ALA A 14 9.47 9.66 -15.28
C ALA A 14 10.47 9.39 -16.43
N GLN A 15 11.27 10.38 -16.85
CA GLN A 15 12.27 10.20 -17.93
C GLN A 15 13.39 9.22 -17.56
N VAL A 16 13.68 9.02 -16.27
CA VAL A 16 14.75 8.10 -15.85
C VAL A 16 14.34 6.62 -15.87
N ILE A 17 13.06 6.32 -16.13
CA ILE A 17 12.52 4.97 -16.22
C ILE A 17 12.69 4.47 -17.65
N GLU A 18 13.45 3.41 -17.84
CA GLU A 18 13.74 2.85 -19.17
C GLU A 18 12.58 1.97 -19.68
N HIS A 19 12.50 1.79 -20.99
CA HIS A 19 11.58 0.82 -21.60
C HIS A 19 11.88 -0.59 -21.07
N ASN A 20 10.82 -1.36 -20.77
CA ASN A 20 10.87 -2.70 -20.15
C ASN A 20 11.46 -2.76 -18.73
N ALA A 21 11.74 -1.63 -18.08
CA ALA A 21 12.18 -1.64 -16.69
C ALA A 21 11.19 -2.34 -15.79
N MET A 22 11.68 -3.08 -14.79
CA MET A 22 10.87 -3.55 -13.67
C MET A 22 10.70 -2.40 -12.68
N VAL A 23 9.51 -1.86 -12.61
CA VAL A 23 9.15 -0.76 -11.71
C VAL A 23 8.28 -1.29 -10.57
N ALA A 24 8.65 -0.97 -9.34
CA ALA A 24 7.88 -1.34 -8.17
C ALA A 24 7.28 -0.10 -7.50
N PHE A 25 5.97 -0.10 -7.25
CA PHE A 25 5.27 0.99 -6.56
C PHE A 25 4.95 0.62 -5.12
N SER A 26 5.16 1.56 -4.20
CA SER A 26 4.70 1.45 -2.81
C SER A 26 3.18 1.45 -2.73
N GLY A 27 2.67 1.22 -1.55
CA GLY A 27 1.26 1.30 -1.21
C GLY A 27 0.63 -0.03 -0.86
N PHE A 28 -0.45 0.09 -0.13
CA PHE A 28 -1.38 -0.98 0.18
C PHE A 28 -2.78 -0.46 -0.13
N THR A 29 -3.45 -1.02 -1.15
CA THR A 29 -4.60 -0.37 -1.77
C THR A 29 -4.19 1.05 -2.25
N PRO A 30 -5.00 2.10 -2.23
CA PRO A 30 -4.53 3.44 -2.58
C PRO A 30 -3.68 4.12 -1.49
N ALA A 31 -3.63 3.58 -0.25
CA ALA A 31 -2.89 4.18 0.85
C ALA A 31 -1.37 4.03 0.65
N GLY A 32 -0.64 5.13 0.73
CA GLY A 32 0.82 5.14 0.57
C GLY A 32 1.31 4.78 -0.84
N SER A 33 0.45 4.84 -1.85
CA SER A 33 0.83 4.64 -3.25
C SER A 33 1.32 5.93 -3.88
N PRO A 34 2.23 5.86 -4.89
CA PRO A 34 2.63 7.04 -5.64
C PRO A 34 1.43 7.74 -6.29
N LYS A 35 1.41 9.07 -6.25
CA LYS A 35 0.30 9.91 -6.73
C LYS A 35 0.62 10.56 -8.08
N ALA A 36 1.83 11.10 -8.23
CA ALA A 36 2.23 11.90 -9.38
C ALA A 36 2.92 11.08 -10.47
N LEU A 37 3.79 10.14 -10.08
CA LEU A 37 4.57 9.34 -11.03
C LEU A 37 3.72 8.46 -11.95
N PRO A 38 2.64 7.77 -11.52
CA PRO A 38 1.84 6.97 -12.42
C PRO A 38 1.28 7.77 -13.61
N ALA A 39 0.74 8.97 -13.33
CA ALA A 39 0.24 9.86 -14.38
C ALA A 39 1.36 10.41 -15.28
N ALA A 40 2.52 10.73 -14.74
CA ALA A 40 3.68 11.20 -15.52
C ALA A 40 4.22 10.09 -16.45
N ILE A 41 4.31 8.85 -15.96
CA ILE A 41 4.70 7.70 -16.76
C ILE A 41 3.69 7.45 -17.90
N ALA A 42 2.38 7.58 -17.60
CA ALA A 42 1.33 7.42 -18.60
C ALA A 42 1.41 8.50 -19.70
N ARG A 43 1.61 9.77 -19.33
CA ARG A 43 1.84 10.85 -20.31
C ARG A 43 3.03 10.56 -21.20
N ARG A 44 4.18 10.22 -20.61
CA ARG A 44 5.38 9.87 -21.34
C ARG A 44 5.16 8.69 -22.30
N ALA A 45 4.46 7.65 -21.85
CA ALA A 45 4.12 6.51 -22.71
C ALA A 45 3.32 6.97 -23.94
N SER A 46 2.29 7.79 -23.72
CA SER A 46 1.46 8.31 -24.80
C SER A 46 2.25 9.15 -25.79
N GLU A 47 3.13 10.02 -25.32
CA GLU A 47 4.01 10.85 -26.18
C GLU A 47 4.96 10.00 -27.02
N LEU A 48 5.61 9.00 -26.41
CA LEU A 48 6.51 8.09 -27.11
C LEU A 48 5.77 7.24 -28.14
N HIS A 49 4.59 6.73 -27.82
CA HIS A 49 3.77 5.97 -28.76
C HIS A 49 3.30 6.83 -29.96
N GLN A 50 2.93 8.10 -29.73
CA GLN A 50 2.62 9.04 -30.82
C GLN A 50 3.84 9.27 -31.73
N ALA A 51 5.05 9.27 -31.16
CA ALA A 51 6.30 9.35 -31.89
C ALA A 51 6.76 7.99 -32.48
N GLN A 52 5.91 6.96 -32.44
CA GLN A 52 6.21 5.58 -32.88
C GLN A 52 7.43 4.95 -32.16
N GLN A 53 7.67 5.38 -30.93
CA GLN A 53 8.72 4.82 -30.08
C GLN A 53 8.08 3.89 -29.03
N PRO A 54 8.61 2.67 -28.83
CA PRO A 54 8.08 1.75 -27.87
C PRO A 54 8.39 2.21 -26.44
N PHE A 55 7.38 2.19 -25.57
CA PHE A 55 7.58 2.39 -24.15
C PHE A 55 6.55 1.63 -23.34
N GLN A 56 7.00 0.72 -22.52
CA GLN A 56 6.21 -0.02 -21.54
C GLN A 56 7.07 -0.33 -20.33
N ILE A 57 6.46 -0.54 -19.19
CA ILE A 57 7.12 -1.01 -17.97
C ILE A 57 6.56 -2.37 -17.54
N ARG A 58 7.32 -3.07 -16.74
CA ARG A 58 6.85 -4.22 -15.95
C ARG A 58 6.53 -3.71 -14.56
N LEU A 59 5.26 -3.77 -14.15
CA LEU A 59 4.81 -3.16 -12.91
C LEU A 59 4.58 -4.18 -11.82
N LEU A 60 5.29 -4.00 -10.72
CA LEU A 60 5.17 -4.77 -9.49
C LEU A 60 4.62 -3.89 -8.36
N THR A 61 3.59 -4.38 -7.67
CA THR A 61 3.05 -3.69 -6.50
C THR A 61 2.91 -4.67 -5.34
N GLY A 62 2.41 -4.21 -4.21
CA GLY A 62 1.88 -5.10 -3.17
C GLY A 62 0.43 -5.48 -3.49
N ALA A 63 -0.50 -5.05 -2.66
CA ALA A 63 -1.91 -5.02 -3.03
C ALA A 63 -2.13 -4.02 -4.18
N SER A 64 -3.36 -3.90 -4.68
CA SER A 64 -3.66 -2.87 -5.68
C SER A 64 -3.23 -1.48 -5.18
N ILE A 65 -2.72 -0.66 -6.08
CA ILE A 65 -2.36 0.76 -5.82
C ILE A 65 -3.54 1.72 -6.09
N GLY A 66 -4.73 1.17 -6.27
CA GLY A 66 -5.93 1.92 -6.65
C GLY A 66 -6.17 1.92 -8.16
N ALA A 67 -7.45 1.93 -8.53
CA ALA A 67 -7.85 1.86 -9.93
C ALA A 67 -7.30 3.03 -10.76
N ALA A 68 -7.29 4.24 -10.20
CA ALA A 68 -6.86 5.44 -10.94
C ALA A 68 -5.42 5.35 -11.47
N ALA A 69 -4.47 4.79 -10.70
CA ALA A 69 -3.10 4.63 -11.15
C ALA A 69 -2.96 3.51 -12.20
N ASP A 70 -3.59 2.36 -11.95
CA ASP A 70 -3.60 1.24 -12.90
C ASP A 70 -4.37 1.63 -14.20
N ASP A 71 -5.47 2.42 -14.11
CA ASP A 71 -6.22 2.89 -15.27
C ASP A 71 -5.37 3.84 -16.13
N ALA A 72 -4.74 4.84 -15.55
CA ALA A 72 -3.91 5.79 -16.28
C ALA A 72 -2.78 5.08 -17.07
N LEU A 73 -2.08 4.16 -16.42
CA LEU A 73 -1.02 3.39 -17.07
C LEU A 73 -1.55 2.41 -18.13
N SER A 74 -2.71 1.79 -17.87
CA SER A 74 -3.36 0.88 -18.80
C SER A 74 -3.85 1.60 -20.05
N GLU A 75 -4.54 2.74 -19.90
CA GLU A 75 -5.06 3.54 -21.00
C GLU A 75 -3.96 4.06 -21.92
N ALA A 76 -2.78 4.37 -21.35
CA ALA A 76 -1.60 4.78 -22.08
C ALA A 76 -0.80 3.62 -22.70
N ASP A 77 -1.26 2.37 -22.62
CA ASP A 77 -0.50 1.17 -23.03
C ASP A 77 0.90 1.05 -22.38
N ALA A 78 1.05 1.60 -21.18
CA ALA A 78 2.33 1.70 -20.51
C ALA A 78 2.76 0.41 -19.78
N ILE A 79 1.90 -0.62 -19.68
CA ILE A 79 2.17 -1.85 -18.94
C ILE A 79 2.30 -3.05 -19.86
N SER A 80 3.42 -3.76 -19.81
CA SER A 80 3.62 -5.05 -20.52
C SER A 80 3.44 -6.27 -19.59
N TRP A 81 3.65 -6.09 -18.29
CA TRP A 81 3.58 -7.13 -17.26
C TRP A 81 3.11 -6.57 -15.92
N ARG A 82 2.28 -7.31 -15.21
CA ARG A 82 1.70 -6.88 -13.92
C ARG A 82 1.65 -8.01 -12.91
N ALA A 83 2.02 -7.75 -11.67
CA ALA A 83 1.82 -8.63 -10.51
C ALA A 83 1.68 -7.79 -9.21
N PRO A 84 1.11 -8.39 -8.15
CA PRO A 84 0.37 -9.65 -8.09
C PRO A 84 -1.12 -9.45 -8.26
N TYR A 85 -1.64 -8.28 -7.95
CA TYR A 85 -3.07 -7.98 -7.88
C TYR A 85 -3.38 -6.57 -8.40
N GLN A 86 -4.55 -6.42 -9.02
CA GLN A 86 -5.03 -5.15 -9.55
C GLN A 86 -6.57 -5.05 -9.49
N THR A 87 -7.12 -3.83 -9.43
CA THR A 87 -8.56 -3.57 -9.35
C THR A 87 -9.11 -2.82 -10.56
N SER A 88 -8.25 -2.38 -11.50
CA SER A 88 -8.62 -1.64 -12.69
C SER A 88 -9.43 -2.50 -13.66
N GLY A 89 -10.55 -1.95 -14.15
CA GLY A 89 -11.36 -2.57 -15.18
C GLY A 89 -10.68 -2.59 -16.56
N SER A 90 -10.02 -1.48 -16.92
CA SER A 90 -9.31 -1.36 -18.21
C SER A 90 -8.11 -2.30 -18.27
N LEU A 91 -7.32 -2.37 -17.20
CA LEU A 91 -6.19 -3.29 -17.12
C LEU A 91 -6.63 -4.76 -17.15
N ARG A 92 -7.72 -5.11 -16.46
CA ARG A 92 -8.30 -6.46 -16.50
C ARG A 92 -8.69 -6.86 -17.91
N GLN A 93 -9.26 -5.94 -18.68
CA GLN A 93 -9.62 -6.21 -20.07
C GLN A 93 -8.38 -6.52 -20.91
N LYS A 94 -7.31 -5.74 -20.79
CA LYS A 94 -6.04 -5.98 -21.50
C LYS A 94 -5.36 -7.30 -21.10
N ILE A 95 -5.41 -7.65 -19.82
CA ILE A 95 -4.93 -8.95 -19.31
C ILE A 95 -5.71 -10.09 -19.97
N ASN A 96 -7.05 -10.02 -19.97
CA ASN A 96 -7.90 -11.06 -20.57
C ASN A 96 -7.73 -11.18 -22.08
N GLN A 97 -7.31 -10.11 -22.76
CA GLN A 97 -6.99 -10.10 -24.18
C GLN A 97 -5.55 -10.56 -24.50
N GLY A 98 -4.76 -10.87 -23.48
CA GLY A 98 -3.36 -11.29 -23.64
C GLY A 98 -2.39 -10.15 -24.01
N GLN A 99 -2.81 -8.90 -23.92
CA GLN A 99 -1.98 -7.72 -24.19
C GLN A 99 -1.02 -7.40 -23.04
N VAL A 100 -1.40 -7.73 -21.82
CA VAL A 100 -0.59 -7.58 -20.61
C VAL A 100 -0.40 -8.95 -19.98
N ARG A 101 0.83 -9.33 -19.73
CA ARG A 101 1.12 -10.56 -18.95
C ARG A 101 0.81 -10.31 -17.49
N PHE A 102 0.06 -11.22 -16.89
CA PHE A 102 -0.34 -11.12 -15.48
C PHE A 102 0.13 -12.33 -14.69
N VAL A 103 0.65 -12.08 -13.49
CA VAL A 103 1.03 -13.13 -12.55
C VAL A 103 0.24 -12.90 -11.28
N ASP A 104 -0.71 -13.79 -11.05
CA ASP A 104 -1.51 -13.83 -9.82
C ASP A 104 -0.75 -14.58 -8.73
N LEU A 105 -0.62 -13.94 -7.57
CA LEU A 105 0.09 -14.49 -6.40
C LEU A 105 -0.62 -14.07 -5.13
N HIS A 106 -0.51 -14.90 -4.11
CA HIS A 106 -0.86 -14.46 -2.78
C HIS A 106 0.03 -13.30 -2.34
N LEU A 107 -0.59 -12.26 -1.79
CA LEU A 107 0.12 -11.06 -1.36
C LEU A 107 1.24 -11.39 -0.36
N SER A 108 1.00 -12.35 0.52
CA SER A 108 1.99 -12.85 1.50
C SER A 108 3.27 -13.45 0.89
N GLU A 109 3.23 -13.87 -0.37
CA GLU A 109 4.37 -14.51 -1.05
C GLU A 109 5.23 -13.49 -1.82
N VAL A 110 4.67 -12.33 -2.18
CA VAL A 110 5.30 -11.38 -3.10
C VAL A 110 6.68 -10.92 -2.63
N ALA A 111 6.78 -10.47 -1.37
CA ALA A 111 8.06 -10.02 -0.80
C ALA A 111 9.11 -11.13 -0.80
N GLN A 112 8.69 -12.36 -0.52
CA GLN A 112 9.56 -13.53 -0.53
C GLN A 112 10.03 -13.87 -1.95
N MET A 113 9.14 -13.88 -2.93
CA MET A 113 9.46 -14.13 -4.33
C MET A 113 10.45 -13.10 -4.88
N VAL A 114 10.29 -11.83 -4.53
CA VAL A 114 11.25 -10.77 -4.88
C VAL A 114 12.59 -10.99 -4.18
N ASN A 115 12.59 -11.29 -2.89
CA ASN A 115 13.82 -11.52 -2.14
C ASN A 115 14.63 -12.72 -2.66
N TYR A 116 13.96 -13.73 -3.21
CA TYR A 116 14.61 -14.90 -3.82
C TYR A 116 14.95 -14.70 -5.31
N GLY A 117 14.61 -13.54 -5.89
CA GLY A 117 14.97 -13.20 -7.27
C GLY A 117 14.09 -13.84 -8.34
N PHE A 118 12.93 -14.43 -8.02
CA PHE A 118 12.05 -15.07 -8.99
C PHE A 118 11.50 -14.11 -10.06
N PHE A 119 11.40 -12.81 -9.75
CA PHE A 119 10.99 -11.78 -10.72
C PHE A 119 12.17 -11.06 -11.38
N GLY A 120 13.41 -11.44 -11.05
CA GLY A 120 14.60 -10.69 -11.42
C GLY A 120 14.78 -9.44 -10.58
N ASP A 121 15.63 -8.53 -11.08
CA ASP A 121 15.94 -7.29 -10.39
C ASP A 121 14.80 -6.27 -10.51
N ILE A 122 14.59 -5.48 -9.48
CA ILE A 122 13.78 -4.25 -9.54
C ILE A 122 14.71 -3.13 -9.99
N ASP A 123 14.43 -2.57 -11.18
CA ASP A 123 15.26 -1.50 -11.73
C ASP A 123 14.99 -0.17 -11.02
N VAL A 124 13.70 0.15 -10.78
CA VAL A 124 13.29 1.39 -10.11
C VAL A 124 12.17 1.10 -9.11
N ALA A 125 12.33 1.54 -7.88
CA ALA A 125 11.21 1.65 -6.93
C ALA A 125 10.73 3.09 -6.86
N VAL A 126 9.42 3.30 -6.94
CA VAL A 126 8.76 4.57 -6.70
C VAL A 126 8.02 4.47 -5.38
N ILE A 127 8.43 5.24 -4.42
CA ILE A 127 8.01 5.10 -3.02
C ILE A 127 7.41 6.42 -2.53
N GLU A 128 6.17 6.38 -2.09
CA GLU A 128 5.62 7.49 -1.33
C GLU A 128 6.21 7.49 0.09
N ALA A 129 6.69 8.64 0.53
CA ALA A 129 7.28 8.83 1.84
C ALA A 129 6.78 10.11 2.50
N SER A 130 6.70 10.12 3.83
CA SER A 130 6.41 11.31 4.63
C SER A 130 7.67 12.08 5.01
N ALA A 131 8.82 11.40 5.07
CA ALA A 131 10.12 12.00 5.36
C ALA A 131 11.26 11.14 4.84
N ILE A 132 12.40 11.78 4.59
CA ILE A 132 13.67 11.15 4.27
C ILE A 132 14.80 11.85 5.04
N ALA A 133 15.81 11.09 5.43
CA ALA A 133 17.00 11.64 6.08
C ALA A 133 18.25 11.36 5.23
N SER A 134 19.24 12.26 5.30
CA SER A 134 20.47 12.21 4.51
C SER A 134 21.29 10.92 4.66
N ASP A 135 21.04 10.17 5.72
CA ASP A 135 21.65 8.86 5.97
C ASP A 135 20.88 7.69 5.31
N GLY A 136 19.81 7.95 4.58
CA GLY A 136 19.03 6.95 3.86
C GLY A 136 17.88 6.34 4.65
N ARG A 137 17.48 6.94 5.77
CA ARG A 137 16.22 6.55 6.45
C ARG A 137 15.03 7.12 5.67
N VAL A 138 14.06 6.26 5.38
CA VAL A 138 12.83 6.58 4.66
C VAL A 138 11.64 6.25 5.54
N TRP A 139 10.83 7.26 5.87
CA TRP A 139 9.57 7.08 6.60
C TRP A 139 8.43 7.02 5.59
N LEU A 140 7.68 5.92 5.64
CA LEU A 140 6.51 5.72 4.79
C LEU A 140 5.33 6.59 5.27
N THR A 141 4.27 6.62 4.48
CA THR A 141 3.03 7.35 4.80
C THR A 141 1.99 6.42 5.45
N SER A 142 0.76 6.46 4.99
CA SER A 142 -0.40 5.70 5.50
C SER A 142 -0.38 4.20 5.18
N GLY A 143 0.45 3.76 4.23
CA GLY A 143 0.55 2.37 3.80
C GLY A 143 1.98 1.85 3.82
N ILE A 144 2.20 0.68 4.43
CA ILE A 144 3.50 0.01 4.43
C ILE A 144 3.60 -0.95 3.24
N GLY A 145 2.67 -1.90 3.13
CA GLY A 145 2.66 -2.90 2.08
C GLY A 145 4.01 -3.57 1.86
N ASN A 146 4.40 -3.74 0.62
CA ASN A 146 5.70 -4.29 0.24
C ASN A 146 6.80 -3.23 0.04
N ALA A 147 6.54 -1.95 0.35
CA ALA A 147 7.51 -0.86 0.17
C ALA A 147 8.88 -1.13 0.83
N PRO A 148 8.99 -1.75 2.03
CA PRO A 148 10.28 -2.10 2.59
C PRO A 148 11.10 -3.04 1.69
N THR A 149 10.45 -4.00 1.05
CA THR A 149 11.11 -4.91 0.11
C THR A 149 11.58 -4.17 -1.14
N TRP A 150 10.76 -3.27 -1.67
CA TRP A 150 11.13 -2.44 -2.84
C TRP A 150 12.34 -1.57 -2.55
N LEU A 151 12.33 -0.86 -1.43
CA LEU A 151 13.44 -0.01 -0.98
C LEU A 151 14.76 -0.78 -0.86
N LEU A 152 14.71 -1.99 -0.31
CA LEU A 152 15.90 -2.81 -0.11
C LEU A 152 16.42 -3.44 -1.41
N ARG A 153 15.51 -3.87 -2.29
CA ARG A 153 15.85 -4.68 -3.46
C ARG A 153 16.03 -3.88 -4.76
N ALA A 154 15.48 -2.69 -4.86
CA ALA A 154 15.62 -1.86 -6.06
C ALA A 154 17.07 -1.36 -6.26
N LYS A 155 17.46 -1.24 -7.53
CA LYS A 155 18.73 -0.62 -7.93
C LYS A 155 18.69 0.90 -7.75
N LYS A 156 17.54 1.51 -8.12
CA LYS A 156 17.29 2.95 -8.06
C LYS A 156 15.98 3.21 -7.33
N VAL A 157 15.90 4.31 -6.62
CA VAL A 157 14.70 4.72 -5.87
C VAL A 157 14.33 6.15 -6.26
N ILE A 158 13.06 6.35 -6.60
CA ILE A 158 12.43 7.66 -6.72
C ILE A 158 11.52 7.80 -5.50
N ILE A 159 11.67 8.88 -4.76
CA ILE A 159 10.80 9.19 -3.62
C ILE A 159 9.76 10.22 -4.06
N GLU A 160 8.49 9.90 -3.91
CA GLU A 160 7.44 10.92 -3.82
C GLU A 160 7.31 11.36 -2.37
N LEU A 161 7.84 12.54 -2.05
CA LEU A 161 7.76 13.11 -0.71
C LEU A 161 6.43 13.85 -0.58
N ASN A 162 5.48 13.21 0.10
CA ASN A 162 4.11 13.71 0.18
C ASN A 162 3.90 14.51 1.49
N HIS A 163 3.69 15.82 1.33
CA HIS A 163 3.49 16.77 2.42
C HIS A 163 2.04 16.86 2.92
N TYR A 164 1.10 16.15 2.29
CA TYR A 164 -0.32 16.15 2.66
C TYR A 164 -0.55 15.54 4.06
N HIS A 165 0.18 14.47 4.37
CA HIS A 165 0.01 13.77 5.62
C HIS A 165 0.56 14.56 6.81
N ASN A 166 -0.11 14.44 7.97
CA ASN A 166 0.45 14.96 9.22
C ASN A 166 1.84 14.32 9.44
N PRO A 167 2.89 15.09 9.78
CA PRO A 167 4.23 14.54 10.03
C PRO A 167 4.29 13.41 11.05
N ARG A 168 3.34 13.37 11.98
CA ARG A 168 3.23 12.28 12.97
C ARG A 168 2.83 10.93 12.37
N VAL A 169 2.40 10.86 11.12
CA VAL A 169 2.12 9.57 10.44
C VAL A 169 3.35 8.66 10.46
N ALA A 170 4.55 9.24 10.40
CA ALA A 170 5.81 8.52 10.50
C ALA A 170 6.00 7.78 11.84
N GLU A 171 5.27 8.18 12.90
CA GLU A 171 5.37 7.56 14.22
C GLU A 171 4.52 6.28 14.33
N LEU A 172 3.56 6.08 13.44
CA LEU A 172 2.64 4.94 13.47
C LEU A 172 3.29 3.64 13.02
N ALA A 173 4.27 3.71 12.15
CA ALA A 173 4.91 2.54 11.56
C ALA A 173 5.66 1.68 12.60
N ASP A 174 5.57 0.37 12.44
CA ASP A 174 6.32 -0.66 13.16
C ASP A 174 6.75 -1.73 12.16
N ILE A 175 7.84 -1.45 11.44
CA ILE A 175 8.28 -2.21 10.27
C ILE A 175 9.25 -3.29 10.71
N VAL A 176 8.85 -4.55 10.53
CA VAL A 176 9.71 -5.72 10.71
C VAL A 176 10.06 -6.31 9.36
N ILE A 177 11.33 -6.51 9.11
CA ILE A 177 11.84 -7.19 7.92
C ILE A 177 12.35 -8.56 8.34
N PRO A 178 11.56 -9.63 8.13
CA PRO A 178 11.96 -10.96 8.53
C PRO A 178 13.22 -11.42 7.78
N GLY A 179 14.09 -12.12 8.47
CA GLY A 179 15.25 -12.76 7.84
C GLY A 179 14.83 -13.83 6.81
N ALA A 180 15.74 -14.19 5.91
CA ALA A 180 15.53 -15.32 5.00
C ALA A 180 15.68 -16.67 5.73
N PRO A 181 14.92 -17.72 5.35
CA PRO A 181 15.20 -19.07 5.83
C PRO A 181 16.63 -19.50 5.53
N PRO A 182 17.26 -20.32 6.41
CA PRO A 182 16.74 -20.90 7.65
C PRO A 182 16.85 -19.98 8.88
N ARG A 183 17.30 -18.74 8.71
CA ARG A 183 17.58 -17.79 9.82
C ARG A 183 16.39 -16.88 10.14
N ARG A 184 15.17 -17.26 9.74
CA ARG A 184 13.96 -16.53 10.06
C ARG A 184 13.50 -16.87 11.47
N ASN A 185 13.46 -15.88 12.34
CA ASN A 185 12.84 -15.97 13.65
C ASN A 185 11.37 -15.54 13.59
N SER A 186 10.58 -15.99 14.57
CA SER A 186 9.24 -15.46 14.79
C SER A 186 9.33 -13.97 15.18
N VAL A 187 8.32 -13.18 14.80
CA VAL A 187 8.20 -11.80 15.26
C VAL A 187 7.81 -11.83 16.74
N PRO A 188 8.57 -11.22 17.66
CA PRO A 188 8.35 -11.35 19.11
C PRO A 188 7.25 -10.40 19.60
N ILE A 189 6.03 -10.57 19.10
CA ILE A 189 4.83 -9.84 19.55
C ILE A 189 4.11 -10.73 20.55
N PHE A 190 3.97 -10.26 21.79
CA PHE A 190 3.29 -10.95 22.88
C PHE A 190 2.08 -10.19 23.38
N HIS A 191 2.02 -8.87 23.16
CA HIS A 191 0.93 -7.98 23.54
C HIS A 191 0.56 -7.03 22.41
N ALA A 192 -0.68 -6.56 22.39
CA ALA A 192 -1.19 -5.68 21.35
C ALA A 192 -0.41 -4.35 21.22
N MET A 193 0.20 -3.89 22.30
CA MET A 193 0.99 -2.64 22.33
C MET A 193 2.49 -2.84 22.05
N ASP A 194 2.94 -4.06 21.79
CA ASP A 194 4.33 -4.33 21.51
C ASP A 194 4.75 -3.66 20.20
N ARG A 195 5.91 -3.00 20.25
CA ARG A 195 6.59 -2.44 19.09
C ARG A 195 7.95 -3.12 18.95
N VAL A 196 8.14 -3.84 17.87
CA VAL A 196 9.29 -4.73 17.68
C VAL A 196 10.12 -4.39 16.44
N GLY A 197 9.63 -3.48 15.62
CA GLY A 197 10.26 -3.04 14.39
C GLY A 197 10.81 -1.61 14.45
N ALA A 198 11.08 -1.07 13.28
CA ALA A 198 11.54 0.30 13.09
C ALA A 198 10.43 1.18 12.52
N ARG A 199 10.50 2.49 12.77
CA ARG A 199 9.57 3.47 12.19
C ARG A 199 9.93 3.86 10.76
N TYR A 200 11.05 3.38 10.24
CA TYR A 200 11.60 3.73 8.93
C TYR A 200 12.26 2.51 8.29
N VAL A 201 12.51 2.60 7.01
CA VAL A 201 13.37 1.67 6.29
C VAL A 201 14.72 2.33 6.03
N GLN A 202 15.81 1.65 6.39
CA GLN A 202 17.17 2.12 6.13
C GLN A 202 17.66 1.56 4.80
N ILE A 203 18.07 2.44 3.88
CA ILE A 203 18.69 2.06 2.62
C ILE A 203 20.01 2.79 2.40
N ASP A 204 20.77 2.38 1.40
CA ASP A 204 21.89 3.16 0.89
C ASP A 204 21.35 4.46 0.26
N PRO A 205 21.70 5.63 0.79
CA PRO A 205 21.19 6.91 0.28
C PRO A 205 21.54 7.16 -1.20
N THR A 206 22.59 6.53 -1.72
CA THR A 206 23.00 6.66 -3.12
C THR A 206 22.00 6.03 -4.12
N LYS A 207 21.12 5.16 -3.64
CA LYS A 207 20.03 4.61 -4.45
C LYS A 207 18.96 5.64 -4.78
N ILE A 208 18.78 6.69 -3.94
CA ILE A 208 17.78 7.73 -4.16
C ILE A 208 18.27 8.66 -5.26
N ILE A 209 17.71 8.50 -6.45
CA ILE A 209 18.12 9.24 -7.65
C ILE A 209 17.29 10.49 -7.91
N ALA A 210 16.09 10.55 -7.34
CA ALA A 210 15.17 11.69 -7.49
C ALA A 210 14.22 11.77 -6.30
N VAL A 211 13.83 12.99 -5.97
CA VAL A 211 12.75 13.30 -5.03
C VAL A 211 11.74 14.21 -5.74
N VAL A 212 10.50 13.81 -5.72
CA VAL A 212 9.35 14.56 -6.26
C VAL A 212 8.49 14.99 -5.09
N ASP A 213 8.30 16.28 -4.91
CA ASP A 213 7.42 16.81 -3.87
C ASP A 213 5.97 16.73 -4.33
N THR A 214 5.10 16.23 -3.46
CA THR A 214 3.65 16.15 -3.68
C THR A 214 2.90 16.63 -2.44
N GLU A 215 1.63 17.00 -2.65
CA GLU A 215 0.70 17.36 -1.58
C GLU A 215 -0.70 16.85 -1.96
N LEU A 216 -0.82 15.51 -2.03
CA LEU A 216 -2.01 14.85 -2.54
C LEU A 216 -2.55 13.84 -1.51
N PRO A 217 -3.87 13.78 -1.29
CA PRO A 217 -4.48 12.80 -0.40
C PRO A 217 -4.35 11.38 -0.96
N ASP A 218 -4.51 10.40 -0.09
CA ASP A 218 -4.72 9.02 -0.52
C ASP A 218 -6.02 8.92 -1.33
N GLY A 219 -5.96 8.20 -2.43
CA GLY A 219 -7.15 7.80 -3.16
C GLY A 219 -7.92 6.77 -2.34
N GLY A 220 -9.23 6.92 -2.22
CA GLY A 220 -10.07 5.95 -1.52
C GLY A 220 -11.49 6.00 -2.03
N ASN A 221 -12.20 4.88 -1.91
CA ASN A 221 -13.63 4.88 -2.11
C ASN A 221 -14.29 5.49 -0.88
N VAL A 222 -15.18 6.44 -1.09
CA VAL A 222 -16.08 6.90 -0.03
C VAL A 222 -16.96 5.72 0.37
N LEU A 223 -16.91 5.32 1.64
CA LEU A 223 -17.72 4.24 2.15
C LEU A 223 -19.15 4.76 2.39
N ASP A 224 -20.13 4.01 1.89
CA ASP A 224 -21.54 4.32 2.12
C ASP A 224 -21.99 3.74 3.46
N ASN A 225 -21.86 4.55 4.51
CA ASN A 225 -22.30 4.18 5.85
C ASN A 225 -23.84 4.24 6.02
N ALA A 226 -24.54 4.83 5.07
CA ALA A 226 -26.00 5.00 5.14
C ALA A 226 -26.80 3.85 4.51
N ASN A 227 -26.14 2.84 3.94
CA ASN A 227 -26.80 1.71 3.30
C ASN A 227 -27.61 0.88 4.33
N PRO A 228 -28.96 0.85 4.23
CA PRO A 228 -29.82 0.18 5.23
C PRO A 228 -29.53 -1.33 5.35
N VAL A 229 -29.13 -1.99 4.26
CA VAL A 229 -28.81 -3.42 4.26
C VAL A 229 -27.53 -3.67 5.07
N CYS A 230 -26.50 -2.82 4.88
CA CYS A 230 -25.27 -2.93 5.65
C CYS A 230 -25.51 -2.67 7.14
N GLN A 231 -26.37 -1.70 7.48
CA GLN A 231 -26.77 -1.41 8.86
C GLN A 231 -27.50 -2.58 9.51
N GLN A 232 -28.47 -3.18 8.79
CA GLN A 232 -29.19 -4.35 9.32
C GLN A 232 -28.26 -5.54 9.53
N ILE A 233 -27.30 -5.77 8.64
CA ILE A 233 -26.26 -6.81 8.82
C ILE A 233 -25.43 -6.50 10.06
N ALA A 234 -25.02 -5.25 10.24
CA ALA A 234 -24.24 -4.82 11.40
C ALA A 234 -25.02 -5.04 12.72
N ASP A 235 -26.29 -4.65 12.76
CA ASP A 235 -27.17 -4.87 13.91
C ASP A 235 -27.29 -6.36 14.26
N ASN A 236 -27.45 -7.22 13.26
CA ASN A 236 -27.51 -8.67 13.45
C ASN A 236 -26.19 -9.24 13.99
N VAL A 237 -25.04 -8.75 13.49
CA VAL A 237 -23.72 -9.19 13.98
C VAL A 237 -23.52 -8.78 15.43
N VAL A 238 -23.83 -7.53 15.80
CA VAL A 238 -23.70 -7.06 17.19
C VAL A 238 -24.62 -7.84 18.11
N THR A 239 -25.87 -8.07 17.73
CA THR A 239 -26.82 -8.89 18.50
C THR A 239 -26.26 -10.28 18.73
N PHE A 240 -25.77 -10.94 17.68
CA PHE A 240 -25.15 -12.26 17.79
C PHE A 240 -23.97 -12.28 18.75
N LEU A 241 -23.07 -11.30 18.68
CA LEU A 241 -21.91 -11.22 19.56
C LEU A 241 -22.30 -11.04 21.02
N LEU A 242 -23.29 -10.18 21.30
CA LEU A 242 -23.82 -9.98 22.65
C LEU A 242 -24.46 -11.24 23.20
N GLU A 243 -25.23 -11.97 22.40
CA GLU A 243 -25.80 -13.25 22.81
C GLU A 243 -24.70 -14.30 23.11
N GLU A 244 -23.64 -14.36 22.32
CA GLU A 244 -22.53 -15.26 22.57
C GLU A 244 -21.74 -14.91 23.82
N MET A 245 -21.59 -13.62 24.13
CA MET A 245 -21.04 -13.15 25.41
C MET A 245 -21.93 -13.56 26.57
N ALA A 246 -23.25 -13.34 26.49
CA ALA A 246 -24.21 -13.71 27.53
C ALA A 246 -24.23 -15.23 27.80
N ARG A 247 -23.94 -16.05 26.78
CA ARG A 247 -23.80 -17.51 26.88
C ARG A 247 -22.42 -17.96 27.39
N GLY A 248 -21.49 -17.03 27.64
CA GLY A 248 -20.12 -17.32 28.05
C GLY A 248 -19.25 -17.99 26.95
N ARG A 249 -19.64 -17.88 25.68
CA ARG A 249 -18.84 -18.41 24.56
C ARG A 249 -17.83 -17.39 24.03
N ILE A 250 -18.05 -16.11 24.28
CA ILE A 250 -17.08 -15.03 24.11
C ILE A 250 -16.69 -14.52 25.49
N PRO A 251 -15.40 -14.32 25.79
CA PRO A 251 -14.96 -13.77 27.07
C PRO A 251 -15.55 -12.39 27.38
N ALA A 252 -15.68 -12.02 28.67
CA ALA A 252 -16.18 -10.71 29.07
C ALA A 252 -15.29 -9.55 28.58
N GLU A 253 -13.99 -9.80 28.40
CA GLU A 253 -13.01 -8.86 27.86
C GLU A 253 -13.09 -8.74 26.33
N PHE A 254 -14.02 -9.47 25.71
CA PHE A 254 -14.15 -9.63 24.28
C PHE A 254 -12.92 -10.30 23.64
N LEU A 255 -12.92 -10.47 22.33
CA LEU A 255 -11.80 -11.08 21.58
C LEU A 255 -11.17 -10.05 20.67
N PRO A 256 -9.87 -10.18 20.34
CA PRO A 256 -9.28 -9.40 19.27
C PRO A 256 -10.05 -9.62 17.98
N LEU A 257 -10.41 -8.54 17.29
CA LEU A 257 -11.10 -8.59 16.02
C LEU A 257 -10.17 -8.22 14.87
N GLN A 258 -10.47 -8.76 13.70
CA GLN A 258 -9.90 -8.35 12.42
C GLN A 258 -11.06 -7.87 11.54
N SER A 259 -10.91 -6.71 10.92
CA SER A 259 -11.88 -6.17 9.98
C SER A 259 -11.26 -6.11 8.58
N GLY A 260 -12.04 -6.50 7.57
CA GLY A 260 -11.68 -6.28 6.16
C GLY A 260 -12.07 -4.88 5.68
N VAL A 261 -11.99 -4.66 4.37
CA VAL A 261 -12.39 -3.41 3.70
C VAL A 261 -13.78 -3.58 3.08
N GLY A 262 -14.64 -2.58 3.25
CA GLY A 262 -15.95 -2.54 2.60
C GLY A 262 -17.07 -1.99 3.48
N ASN A 263 -18.21 -1.68 2.86
CA ASN A 263 -19.33 -1.03 3.53
C ASN A 263 -19.90 -1.85 4.70
N ILE A 264 -19.99 -3.18 4.56
CA ILE A 264 -20.48 -4.06 5.62
C ILE A 264 -19.54 -4.01 6.83
N ASN A 265 -18.24 -4.20 6.59
CA ASN A 265 -17.25 -4.19 7.67
C ASN A 265 -17.22 -2.85 8.39
N ASN A 266 -17.29 -1.76 7.63
CA ASN A 266 -17.33 -0.41 8.18
C ASN A 266 -18.58 -0.20 9.05
N ALA A 267 -19.76 -0.66 8.60
CA ALA A 267 -21.00 -0.57 9.36
C ALA A 267 -20.94 -1.42 10.65
N VAL A 268 -20.37 -2.63 10.60
CA VAL A 268 -20.18 -3.49 11.78
C VAL A 268 -19.28 -2.81 12.80
N MET A 269 -18.14 -2.26 12.36
CA MET A 269 -17.19 -1.57 13.26
C MET A 269 -17.81 -0.35 13.91
N ALA A 270 -18.57 0.46 13.14
CA ALA A 270 -19.30 1.61 13.68
C ALA A 270 -20.31 1.16 14.77
N ARG A 271 -21.11 0.13 14.50
CA ARG A 271 -22.09 -0.40 15.46
C ARG A 271 -21.45 -0.99 16.72
N LEU A 272 -20.30 -1.64 16.60
CA LEU A 272 -19.55 -2.13 17.77
C LEU A 272 -19.07 -0.97 18.64
N GLY A 273 -18.56 0.11 18.01
CA GLY A 273 -18.08 1.29 18.75
C GLY A 273 -19.21 2.12 19.40
N GLU A 274 -20.40 2.12 18.82
CA GLU A 274 -21.59 2.82 19.34
C GLU A 274 -22.29 2.04 20.47
N ASN A 275 -22.07 0.74 20.62
CA ASN A 275 -22.81 -0.09 21.53
C ASN A 275 -22.16 -0.11 22.93
N PRO A 276 -22.83 0.40 23.98
CA PRO A 276 -22.26 0.50 25.33
C PRO A 276 -22.05 -0.85 26.02
N ASP A 277 -22.67 -1.92 25.55
CA ASP A 277 -22.52 -3.27 26.09
C ASP A 277 -21.32 -4.01 25.55
N ILE A 278 -20.66 -3.44 24.50
CA ILE A 278 -19.40 -3.96 23.94
C ILE A 278 -18.24 -3.26 24.66
N PRO A 279 -17.37 -4.02 25.35
CA PRO A 279 -16.21 -3.44 26.03
C PRO A 279 -15.16 -2.99 24.99
N SER A 280 -14.22 -2.15 25.42
CA SER A 280 -13.04 -1.84 24.61
C SER A 280 -12.29 -3.13 24.25
N PHE A 281 -11.95 -3.31 22.98
CA PHE A 281 -11.32 -4.51 22.48
C PHE A 281 -10.09 -4.21 21.64
N MET A 282 -9.24 -5.22 21.48
CA MET A 282 -8.06 -5.13 20.63
C MET A 282 -8.42 -5.47 19.19
N MET A 283 -7.72 -4.83 18.26
CA MET A 283 -7.80 -5.18 16.83
C MET A 283 -6.45 -5.62 16.32
N TYR A 284 -6.48 -6.60 15.43
CA TYR A 284 -5.38 -6.98 14.57
C TYR A 284 -5.89 -6.91 13.13
N SER A 285 -5.74 -5.78 12.49
CA SER A 285 -6.32 -5.50 11.18
C SER A 285 -5.27 -5.06 10.18
N GLU A 286 -5.45 -5.48 8.94
CA GLU A 286 -4.60 -5.12 7.81
C GLU A 286 -4.83 -3.66 7.37
N VAL A 287 -6.07 -3.19 7.48
CA VAL A 287 -6.48 -1.82 7.12
C VAL A 287 -7.35 -1.25 8.23
N LEU A 288 -7.04 -0.03 8.64
CA LEU A 288 -7.91 0.76 9.51
C LEU A 288 -8.74 1.72 8.64
N GLN A 289 -10.06 1.64 8.79
CA GLN A 289 -11.02 2.50 8.13
C GLN A 289 -11.49 3.60 9.07
N GLU A 290 -12.21 4.59 8.54
CA GLU A 290 -12.64 5.76 9.30
C GLU A 290 -13.54 5.42 10.50
N SER A 291 -14.37 4.39 10.39
CA SER A 291 -15.25 3.91 11.47
C SER A 291 -14.52 3.35 12.70
N VAL A 292 -13.21 3.14 12.60
CA VAL A 292 -12.36 2.66 13.71
C VAL A 292 -11.79 3.81 14.52
N ARG A 293 -12.04 5.07 14.14
CA ARG A 293 -11.64 6.22 14.95
C ARG A 293 -12.38 6.18 16.28
N SER A 294 -11.62 6.17 17.38
CA SER A 294 -12.18 6.51 18.69
C SER A 294 -12.54 8.00 18.65
N GLU A 295 -13.77 8.33 18.90
CA GLU A 295 -14.12 9.68 19.31
C GLU A 295 -13.59 9.86 20.74
N GLU A 296 -12.48 10.60 20.89
CA GLU A 296 -12.08 11.20 22.16
C GLU A 296 -12.80 12.55 22.33
#